data_68de362b7c75173e4391c6d86d5dc440
#
_entry.id   68de362b7c75173e4391c6d86d5dc440
#
_cell.length_a   1.000
_cell.length_b   1.000
_cell.length_c   1.000
_cell.angle_alpha   90.00
_cell.angle_beta   90.00
_cell.angle_gamma   90.00
#
_symmetry.space_group_name_H-M   'P 1'
#
loop_
_entity.id
_entity.type
_entity.pdbx_description
1 polymer ?
#
loop_
_entity_poly.entity_id
_entity_poly.type
_entity_poly.pdbx_seq_one_letter_code
_entity_poly.pdbx_strand_id
1 'polypeptide(L)'
;MRIHPLVPSLLLLGTLSFTAACSSGPGEPSGSAGAASARPGSTPGPSPVRSVDPSKIKGLEIVSDSSENKSCPFATSYPDVPGAEAMTAAMKKYVERRLATFRSNSAACEGGAEGLELNISHQFLVASGDVLGVRLSTQDPSSAGSGLSATTYWYDGKAGAYRTAPGLVAEDARTAFLGALKDRLKGREGVDAASLDDTLSDPASRAAVLDDMAFTADGGLRVAFDRGDVGVPAAGALTVTLSKETVTPWLSAFGKRVQRQTVTPSRSLDLGATHTPTQAVPTHTASGDDDTNCKRVRCLALTFDDGPAVPETATLLTYLARYKARATFFTVGQNVAAHPDLVRAAARAGNEIGNHSWNHPDLTKLARGQVVSQLNRTSAAIEAATGKAPTLFRPPYGAVNPRVRAATRLSPVLWDVDTEDWKYRDADKVARTVIDKVRRNDVVLMHDIHPTSVAAVPQILRTLTARGYHFVTVSHLRATL
;
A
#
# COMPACT_ATOMS: atom_id res chain seq x y z
N MET A 1 27.70 -15.13 54.12
CA MET A 1 27.34 -15.41 55.53
C MET A 1 26.03 -14.69 55.81
N ARG A 2 25.03 -15.43 56.30
CA ARG A 2 23.65 -15.07 56.72
C ARG A 2 22.65 -14.86 55.57
N ILE A 3 21.86 -15.87 55.18
CA ILE A 3 20.78 -16.67 55.82
C ILE A 3 19.43 -15.91 55.78
N HIS A 4 18.49 -16.56 55.06
CA HIS A 4 17.06 -16.32 54.91
C HIS A 4 16.24 -16.17 56.19
N PRO A 5 14.95 -15.77 56.10
CA PRO A 5 13.98 -16.84 55.98
C PRO A 5 12.78 -16.58 55.01
N LEU A 6 12.27 -17.70 54.54
CA LEU A 6 10.97 -18.01 53.96
C LEU A 6 9.81 -17.89 54.96
N VAL A 7 8.62 -17.52 54.50
CA VAL A 7 7.33 -17.94 55.12
C VAL A 7 6.30 -18.19 53.98
N PRO A 8 5.43 -19.20 54.12
CA PRO A 8 4.70 -19.83 53.01
C PRO A 8 3.20 -19.55 52.94
N SER A 9 2.68 -19.83 51.76
CA SER A 9 1.36 -20.42 51.39
C SER A 9 0.08 -20.13 52.15
N LEU A 10 -0.96 -19.84 51.46
CA LEU A 10 -2.25 -20.53 51.60
C LEU A 10 -3.03 -20.57 50.28
N LEU A 11 -3.27 -21.80 49.79
CA LEU A 11 -4.23 -22.19 48.77
C LEU A 11 -5.66 -22.06 49.31
N LEU A 12 -6.59 -21.60 48.47
CA LEU A 12 -8.00 -21.95 48.58
C LEU A 12 -8.53 -22.35 47.18
N LEU A 13 -8.78 -23.64 47.06
CA LEU A 13 -9.59 -24.26 46.00
C LEU A 13 -11.07 -23.97 46.24
N GLY A 14 -11.78 -23.56 45.23
CA GLY A 14 -13.22 -23.54 45.20
C GLY A 14 -13.72 -24.15 43.89
N THR A 15 -14.07 -25.42 43.94
CA THR A 15 -14.73 -26.19 42.88
C THR A 15 -16.23 -25.90 42.87
N LEU A 16 -16.81 -25.56 41.76
CA LEU A 16 -18.25 -25.68 41.53
C LEU A 16 -18.49 -26.39 40.19
N SER A 17 -18.92 -27.64 40.32
CA SER A 17 -19.44 -28.48 39.25
C SER A 17 -20.88 -28.09 38.98
N PHE A 18 -21.25 -27.97 37.71
CA PHE A 18 -22.64 -28.10 37.27
C PHE A 18 -22.73 -29.11 36.14
N THR A 19 -23.64 -30.05 36.35
CA THR A 19 -23.93 -31.25 35.60
C THR A 19 -24.75 -30.99 34.34
N ALA A 20 -24.43 -31.78 33.34
CA ALA A 20 -25.22 -31.92 32.08
C ALA A 20 -26.53 -32.69 32.34
N ALA A 21 -27.58 -32.32 31.63
CA ALA A 21 -28.71 -33.20 31.35
C ALA A 21 -29.14 -33.07 29.88
N CYS A 22 -29.00 -34.17 29.15
CA CYS A 22 -29.60 -34.38 27.83
C CYS A 22 -31.07 -34.79 28.00
N SER A 23 -31.97 -34.31 27.13
CA SER A 23 -33.14 -35.11 26.74
C SER A 23 -33.58 -34.74 25.32
N SER A 24 -33.85 -35.80 24.59
CA SER A 24 -34.19 -35.91 23.17
C SER A 24 -35.70 -35.90 22.93
N GLY A 25 -36.12 -35.41 21.72
CA GLY A 25 -37.22 -35.97 20.95
C GLY A 25 -38.34 -34.99 20.58
N PRO A 26 -39.13 -35.28 19.51
CA PRO A 26 -39.37 -34.38 18.41
C PRO A 26 -40.83 -33.87 18.28
N GLY A 27 -41.07 -32.86 17.45
CA GLY A 27 -42.43 -32.45 17.07
C GLY A 27 -42.54 -31.04 16.48
N GLU A 28 -42.68 -30.94 15.19
CA GLU A 28 -43.37 -29.81 14.53
C GLU A 28 -44.91 -30.00 14.63
N PRO A 29 -45.78 -28.98 14.45
CA PRO A 29 -45.67 -27.86 13.53
C PRO A 29 -46.34 -26.52 13.97
N SER A 30 -46.10 -25.52 13.11
CA SER A 30 -46.96 -24.38 12.73
C SER A 30 -47.34 -23.26 13.70
N GLY A 31 -46.90 -22.06 13.32
CA GLY A 31 -47.75 -20.87 13.23
C GLY A 31 -47.87 -19.97 14.45
N SER A 32 -47.16 -18.88 14.49
CA SER A 32 -47.80 -17.56 14.61
C SER A 32 -46.73 -16.44 14.66
N ALA A 33 -47.02 -15.34 13.96
CA ALA A 33 -46.22 -14.14 13.93
C ALA A 33 -46.10 -13.51 15.32
N GLY A 34 -44.88 -13.56 15.88
CA GLY A 34 -44.51 -12.84 17.09
C GLY A 34 -43.68 -11.64 16.71
N ALA A 35 -44.17 -10.43 16.97
CA ALA A 35 -43.50 -9.18 16.78
C ALA A 35 -42.10 -9.18 17.44
N ALA A 36 -41.03 -9.10 16.65
CA ALA A 36 -39.69 -8.90 17.15
C ALA A 36 -39.61 -7.48 17.74
N SER A 37 -39.43 -7.40 19.05
CA SER A 37 -39.06 -6.16 19.73
C SER A 37 -37.77 -5.63 19.14
N ALA A 38 -37.87 -4.51 18.44
CA ALA A 38 -36.76 -3.73 17.96
C ALA A 38 -35.88 -3.28 19.17
N ARG A 39 -34.64 -3.74 19.22
CA ARG A 39 -33.63 -3.19 20.12
C ARG A 39 -33.45 -1.71 19.77
N PRO A 40 -33.38 -0.78 20.74
CA PRO A 40 -33.13 0.62 20.43
C PRO A 40 -31.77 0.80 19.79
N GLY A 41 -31.77 1.35 18.59
CA GLY A 41 -30.77 2.13 17.86
C GLY A 41 -29.28 1.95 18.21
N SER A 42 -28.59 1.05 17.54
CA SER A 42 -27.19 1.31 17.19
C SER A 42 -27.20 2.41 16.15
N THR A 43 -26.73 3.60 16.53
CA THR A 43 -26.44 4.67 15.58
C THR A 43 -25.53 4.09 14.48
N PRO A 44 -25.89 4.20 13.18
CA PRO A 44 -25.03 3.72 12.11
C PRO A 44 -23.66 4.40 12.26
N GLY A 45 -22.60 3.60 12.30
CA GLY A 45 -21.23 4.14 12.28
C GLY A 45 -21.01 4.98 11.02
N PRO A 46 -20.08 5.93 11.04
CA PRO A 46 -19.81 6.80 9.89
C PRO A 46 -19.49 5.94 8.66
N SER A 47 -20.13 6.27 7.52
CA SER A 47 -19.90 5.59 6.25
C SER A 47 -18.43 5.64 5.86
N PRO A 48 -17.86 4.54 5.32
CA PRO A 48 -16.45 4.51 4.96
C PRO A 48 -16.15 5.45 3.78
N VAL A 49 -14.94 5.98 3.74
CA VAL A 49 -14.41 6.68 2.56
C VAL A 49 -14.24 5.67 1.44
N ARG A 50 -14.74 6.01 0.24
CA ARG A 50 -14.67 5.13 -0.93
C ARG A 50 -13.23 5.08 -1.47
N SER A 51 -12.81 3.91 -1.91
CA SER A 51 -11.58 3.72 -2.69
C SER A 51 -11.93 3.40 -4.14
N VAL A 52 -11.13 3.89 -5.08
CA VAL A 52 -11.31 3.70 -6.53
C VAL A 52 -10.27 2.73 -7.05
N ASP A 53 -10.67 1.89 -8.00
CA ASP A 53 -9.77 1.00 -8.71
C ASP A 53 -8.88 1.82 -9.68
N PRO A 54 -7.56 1.88 -9.46
CA PRO A 54 -6.65 2.67 -10.27
C PRO A 54 -6.49 2.15 -11.69
N SER A 55 -6.80 0.90 -11.99
CA SER A 55 -6.71 0.31 -13.34
C SER A 55 -7.60 1.01 -14.38
N LYS A 56 -8.56 1.82 -13.91
CA LYS A 56 -9.45 2.61 -14.77
C LYS A 56 -8.84 3.93 -15.24
N ILE A 57 -7.69 4.31 -14.73
CA ILE A 57 -6.99 5.57 -15.06
C ILE A 57 -6.01 5.29 -16.20
N LYS A 58 -6.31 5.76 -17.39
CA LYS A 58 -5.45 5.57 -18.57
C LYS A 58 -4.13 6.33 -18.41
N GLY A 59 -3.02 5.66 -18.72
CA GLY A 59 -1.68 6.24 -18.64
C GLY A 59 -1.19 6.54 -17.24
N LEU A 60 -1.86 5.99 -16.20
CA LEU A 60 -1.38 6.07 -14.84
C LEU A 60 0.00 5.42 -14.71
N GLU A 61 0.92 6.11 -14.09
CA GLU A 61 2.18 5.57 -13.61
C GLU A 61 2.24 5.65 -12.08
N ILE A 62 2.82 4.63 -11.45
CA ILE A 62 3.10 4.66 -10.01
C ILE A 62 4.59 4.89 -9.83
N VAL A 63 4.93 6.06 -9.34
CA VAL A 63 6.31 6.37 -8.98
C VAL A 63 6.59 5.76 -7.62
N SER A 64 7.47 4.77 -7.60
CA SER A 64 7.87 4.07 -6.37
C SER A 64 9.37 4.19 -6.13
N ASP A 65 9.78 4.28 -4.87
CA ASP A 65 11.16 4.19 -4.43
C ASP A 65 11.22 3.44 -3.10
N SER A 66 12.21 2.57 -2.95
CA SER A 66 12.37 1.76 -1.74
C SER A 66 13.84 1.53 -1.39
N SER A 67 14.11 1.17 -0.14
CA SER A 67 15.43 0.81 0.35
C SER A 67 15.36 -0.45 1.21
N GLU A 68 16.14 -1.46 0.87
CA GLU A 68 16.36 -2.66 1.68
C GLU A 68 17.42 -2.46 2.78
N ASN A 69 17.96 -1.25 2.91
CA ASN A 69 18.91 -0.93 3.97
C ASN A 69 18.25 -1.00 5.34
N LYS A 70 18.61 -2.01 6.13
CA LYS A 70 18.05 -2.25 7.47
C LYS A 70 18.27 -1.08 8.45
N SER A 71 19.30 -0.29 8.23
CA SER A 71 19.60 0.87 9.08
C SER A 71 18.74 2.10 8.73
N CYS A 72 18.16 2.16 7.53
CA CYS A 72 17.34 3.28 7.08
C CYS A 72 16.30 2.79 6.04
N PRO A 73 15.40 1.88 6.43
CA PRO A 73 14.44 1.31 5.51
C PRO A 73 13.34 2.31 5.16
N PHE A 74 12.98 2.36 3.89
CA PHE A 74 11.84 3.14 3.44
C PHE A 74 11.17 2.51 2.22
N ALA A 75 9.89 2.80 2.06
CA ALA A 75 9.15 2.56 0.84
C ALA A 75 8.22 3.74 0.58
N THR A 76 8.27 4.31 -0.61
CA THR A 76 7.44 5.45 -0.99
C THR A 76 6.75 5.20 -2.31
N SER A 77 5.50 5.60 -2.43
CA SER A 77 4.77 5.56 -3.69
C SER A 77 3.78 6.72 -3.81
N TYR A 78 3.68 7.26 -5.03
CA TYR A 78 2.65 8.23 -5.41
C TYR A 78 2.29 8.07 -6.88
N PRO A 79 1.06 8.40 -7.30
CA PRO A 79 0.66 8.28 -8.69
C PRO A 79 1.13 9.47 -9.52
N ASP A 80 1.61 9.20 -10.71
CA ASP A 80 1.74 10.17 -11.81
C ASP A 80 0.57 9.98 -12.77
N VAL A 81 -0.29 10.99 -12.85
CA VAL A 81 -1.53 10.90 -13.63
C VAL A 81 -1.48 11.89 -14.77
N PRO A 82 -1.50 11.42 -16.04
CA PRO A 82 -1.52 12.31 -17.20
C PRO A 82 -2.68 13.31 -17.15
N GLY A 83 -2.36 14.57 -17.35
CA GLY A 83 -3.31 15.68 -17.24
C GLY A 83 -3.50 16.24 -15.83
N ALA A 84 -2.81 15.67 -14.83
CA ALA A 84 -2.80 16.18 -13.46
C ALA A 84 -1.39 16.52 -12.96
N GLU A 85 -0.50 16.95 -13.84
CA GLU A 85 0.94 17.14 -13.59
C GLU A 85 1.21 18.07 -12.39
N ALA A 86 0.37 19.10 -12.20
CA ALA A 86 0.50 20.02 -11.05
C ALA A 86 0.23 19.30 -9.71
N MET A 87 -0.70 18.35 -9.68
CA MET A 87 -0.98 17.53 -8.50
C MET A 87 0.14 16.50 -8.28
N THR A 88 0.61 15.85 -9.34
CA THR A 88 1.78 14.95 -9.30
C THR A 88 3.00 15.66 -8.74
N ALA A 89 3.31 16.87 -9.22
CA ALA A 89 4.42 17.67 -8.71
C ALA A 89 4.29 18.00 -7.22
N ALA A 90 3.07 18.28 -6.73
CA ALA A 90 2.80 18.54 -5.32
C ALA A 90 3.04 17.27 -4.45
N MET A 91 2.59 16.10 -4.90
CA MET A 91 2.82 14.81 -4.23
C MET A 91 4.31 14.45 -4.22
N LYS A 92 4.99 14.59 -5.37
CA LYS A 92 6.44 14.39 -5.49
C LYS A 92 7.21 15.25 -4.46
N LYS A 93 6.92 16.54 -4.43
CA LYS A 93 7.55 17.47 -3.47
C LYS A 93 7.31 17.07 -2.01
N TYR A 94 6.14 16.55 -1.69
CA TYR A 94 5.83 16.04 -0.36
C TYR A 94 6.69 14.82 -0.04
N VAL A 95 6.72 13.81 -0.91
CA VAL A 95 7.48 12.56 -0.72
C VAL A 95 8.97 12.85 -0.59
N GLU A 96 9.55 13.67 -1.48
CA GLU A 96 10.96 14.05 -1.44
C GLU A 96 11.33 14.75 -0.12
N ARG A 97 10.49 15.66 0.35
CA ARG A 97 10.70 16.37 1.62
C ARG A 97 10.64 15.42 2.81
N ARG A 98 9.64 14.52 2.88
CA ARG A 98 9.51 13.53 3.95
C ARG A 98 10.70 12.57 3.98
N LEU A 99 11.10 12.10 2.81
CA LEU A 99 12.26 11.20 2.67
C LEU A 99 13.58 11.91 3.05
N ALA A 100 13.76 13.16 2.67
CA ALA A 100 14.92 13.96 3.08
C ALA A 100 14.97 14.14 4.60
N THR A 101 13.84 14.49 5.25
CA THR A 101 13.75 14.61 6.71
C THR A 101 14.05 13.28 7.40
N PHE A 102 13.50 12.17 6.91
CA PHE A 102 13.75 10.84 7.47
C PHE A 102 15.23 10.46 7.37
N ARG A 103 15.87 10.71 6.22
CA ARG A 103 17.30 10.44 6.01
C ARG A 103 18.23 11.34 6.83
N SER A 104 17.81 12.57 7.12
CA SER A 104 18.61 13.50 7.94
C SER A 104 18.46 13.23 9.44
N ASN A 105 17.49 12.44 9.85
CA ASN A 105 17.34 12.03 11.23
C ASN A 105 18.29 10.86 11.53
N SER A 106 19.48 11.17 12.05
CA SER A 106 20.53 10.18 12.32
C SER A 106 20.05 9.04 13.24
N ALA A 107 19.17 9.33 14.20
CA ALA A 107 18.60 8.30 15.08
C ALA A 107 17.78 7.23 14.32
N ALA A 108 17.20 7.58 13.16
CA ALA A 108 16.47 6.65 12.33
C ALA A 108 17.37 5.83 11.39
N CYS A 109 18.55 6.39 10.99
CA CYS A 109 19.41 5.82 9.95
C CYS A 109 20.77 5.33 10.45
N GLU A 110 21.23 5.70 11.64
CA GLU A 110 22.54 5.34 12.22
C GLU A 110 22.47 4.16 13.21
N GLY A 111 21.77 3.10 12.84
CA GLY A 111 21.97 1.77 13.45
C GLY A 111 21.51 1.57 14.90
N GLY A 112 20.73 2.47 15.47
CA GLY A 112 20.34 2.39 16.88
C GLY A 112 18.92 1.91 17.17
N ALA A 113 18.02 1.97 16.22
CA ALA A 113 16.63 1.59 16.45
C ALA A 113 16.18 0.57 15.40
N GLU A 114 16.33 -0.71 15.69
CA GLU A 114 15.66 -1.75 14.94
C GLU A 114 14.16 -1.42 14.86
N GLY A 115 13.66 -1.19 13.67
CA GLY A 115 12.22 -1.09 13.49
C GLY A 115 11.68 0.23 12.97
N LEU A 116 12.48 1.25 12.72
CA LEU A 116 12.03 2.50 12.13
C LEU A 116 12.04 2.38 10.61
N GLU A 117 10.86 2.46 9.99
CA GLU A 117 10.65 2.43 8.54
C GLU A 117 9.76 3.58 8.13
N LEU A 118 10.19 4.38 7.15
CA LEU A 118 9.32 5.35 6.50
C LEU A 118 8.51 4.64 5.40
N ASN A 119 7.19 4.60 5.54
CA ASN A 119 6.31 4.11 4.48
C ASN A 119 5.35 5.22 4.03
N ILE A 120 5.40 5.57 2.74
CA ILE A 120 4.46 6.51 2.11
C ILE A 120 3.70 5.75 1.04
N SER A 121 2.40 5.61 1.23
CA SER A 121 1.50 4.92 0.32
C SER A 121 0.40 5.86 -0.18
N HIS A 122 -0.25 5.48 -1.28
CA HIS A 122 -1.32 6.27 -1.86
C HIS A 122 -2.63 5.50 -1.93
N GLN A 123 -3.73 6.24 -1.99
CA GLN A 123 -5.08 5.73 -2.18
C GLN A 123 -5.85 6.68 -3.09
N PHE A 124 -6.46 6.17 -4.15
CA PHE A 124 -7.40 6.94 -4.95
C PHE A 124 -8.74 7.07 -4.24
N LEU A 125 -9.17 8.30 -4.00
CA LEU A 125 -10.44 8.63 -3.35
C LEU A 125 -11.56 8.82 -4.37
N VAL A 126 -11.25 9.53 -5.46
CA VAL A 126 -12.12 9.77 -6.60
C VAL A 126 -11.27 9.75 -7.87
N ALA A 127 -11.75 9.07 -8.91
CA ALA A 127 -11.20 9.14 -10.27
C ALA A 127 -12.40 9.06 -11.22
N SER A 128 -13.06 10.20 -11.45
CA SER A 128 -14.37 10.18 -12.07
C SER A 128 -14.75 11.55 -12.65
N GLY A 129 -15.26 11.54 -13.88
CA GLY A 129 -15.57 12.78 -14.59
C GLY A 129 -14.33 13.66 -14.72
N ASP A 130 -14.44 14.91 -14.30
CA ASP A 130 -13.36 15.90 -14.28
C ASP A 130 -12.69 16.03 -12.89
N VAL A 131 -12.79 15.01 -12.03
CA VAL A 131 -12.30 15.06 -10.66
C VAL A 131 -11.36 13.91 -10.37
N LEU A 132 -10.19 14.23 -9.83
CA LEU A 132 -9.25 13.27 -9.29
C LEU A 132 -8.92 13.63 -7.83
N GLY A 133 -8.94 12.63 -6.95
CA GLY A 133 -8.57 12.77 -5.55
C GLY A 133 -7.66 11.63 -5.11
N VAL A 134 -6.53 11.97 -4.51
CA VAL A 134 -5.54 11.02 -3.98
C VAL A 134 -5.24 11.38 -2.53
N ARG A 135 -5.17 10.38 -1.67
CA ARG A 135 -4.63 10.49 -0.31
C ARG A 135 -3.25 9.86 -0.28
N LEU A 136 -2.26 10.57 0.23
CA LEU A 136 -1.01 9.98 0.69
C LEU A 136 -1.12 9.70 2.18
N SER A 137 -0.76 8.50 2.58
CA SER A 137 -0.64 8.08 3.99
C SER A 137 0.82 7.84 4.29
N THR A 138 1.33 8.53 5.30
CA THR A 138 2.73 8.44 5.74
C THR A 138 2.77 7.75 7.09
N GLN A 139 3.54 6.69 7.18
CA GLN A 139 3.95 6.09 8.45
C GLN A 139 5.42 6.42 8.66
N ASP A 140 5.69 7.31 9.61
CA ASP A 140 7.03 7.79 9.96
C ASP A 140 7.26 7.64 11.45
N PRO A 141 7.84 6.52 11.89
CA PRO A 141 8.04 6.25 13.31
C PRO A 141 9.12 7.15 13.94
N SER A 142 9.89 7.89 13.15
CA SER A 142 10.85 8.88 13.67
C SER A 142 10.19 10.18 14.13
N SER A 143 8.91 10.40 13.75
CA SER A 143 8.14 11.56 14.19
C SER A 143 7.52 11.33 15.56
N ALA A 144 7.27 12.40 16.30
CA ALA A 144 6.62 12.33 17.61
C ALA A 144 5.21 11.71 17.48
N GLY A 145 4.95 10.65 18.24
CA GLY A 145 3.66 9.98 18.26
C GLY A 145 3.63 8.64 17.54
N SER A 146 2.48 8.25 16.95
CA SER A 146 2.33 6.98 16.21
C SER A 146 2.98 6.99 14.83
N GLY A 147 3.50 8.11 14.39
CA GLY A 147 4.10 8.29 13.08
C GLY A 147 3.13 8.21 11.89
N LEU A 148 1.83 8.09 12.13
CA LEU A 148 0.83 8.02 11.06
C LEU A 148 0.26 9.41 10.78
N SER A 149 0.39 9.86 9.53
CA SER A 149 -0.21 11.09 9.02
C SER A 149 -0.81 10.87 7.63
N ALA A 150 -1.73 11.73 7.22
CA ALA A 150 -2.35 11.63 5.90
C ALA A 150 -2.67 13.01 5.32
N THR A 151 -2.44 13.16 4.01
CA THR A 151 -2.72 14.40 3.26
C THR A 151 -3.49 14.04 1.99
N THR A 152 -4.53 14.82 1.65
CA THR A 152 -5.30 14.63 0.43
C THR A 152 -4.95 15.66 -0.64
N TYR A 153 -4.83 15.19 -1.86
CA TYR A 153 -4.50 15.96 -3.06
C TYR A 153 -5.68 15.87 -4.02
N TRP A 154 -6.11 17.02 -4.52
CA TRP A 154 -7.27 17.13 -5.40
C TRP A 154 -6.92 17.80 -6.72
N TYR A 155 -7.47 17.32 -7.81
CA TYR A 155 -7.32 17.94 -9.12
C TYR A 155 -8.68 18.26 -9.74
N ASP A 156 -8.82 19.52 -10.14
CA ASP A 156 -9.97 20.06 -10.84
C ASP A 156 -9.68 20.04 -12.36
N GLY A 157 -10.09 18.97 -13.04
CA GLY A 157 -9.87 18.82 -14.48
C GLY A 157 -10.58 19.90 -15.31
N LYS A 158 -11.72 20.43 -14.82
CA LYS A 158 -12.41 21.53 -15.49
C LYS A 158 -11.60 22.83 -15.47
N ALA A 159 -10.87 23.07 -14.37
CA ALA A 159 -10.02 24.26 -14.23
C ALA A 159 -8.57 24.00 -14.63
N GLY A 160 -8.16 22.73 -14.88
CA GLY A 160 -6.80 22.35 -15.14
C GLY A 160 -5.87 22.64 -13.94
N ALA A 161 -6.36 22.46 -12.71
CA ALA A 161 -5.66 22.98 -11.53
C ALA A 161 -5.65 22.00 -10.35
N TYR A 162 -4.49 21.92 -9.70
CA TYR A 162 -4.34 21.29 -8.39
C TYR A 162 -5.07 22.12 -7.32
N ARG A 163 -5.72 21.44 -6.38
CA ARG A 163 -6.44 22.01 -5.24
C ARG A 163 -6.01 21.32 -3.96
N THR A 164 -5.79 22.09 -2.91
CA THR A 164 -5.62 21.55 -1.55
C THR A 164 -6.98 21.16 -0.95
N ALA A 165 -6.99 20.35 0.09
CA ALA A 165 -8.21 19.89 0.77
C ALA A 165 -9.15 21.03 1.20
N PRO A 166 -8.68 22.15 1.79
CA PRO A 166 -9.56 23.30 2.10
C PRO A 166 -10.29 23.90 0.90
N GLY A 167 -9.79 23.71 -0.31
CA GLY A 167 -10.44 24.16 -1.55
C GLY A 167 -11.78 23.46 -1.87
N LEU A 168 -12.11 22.38 -1.16
CA LEU A 168 -13.43 21.75 -1.21
C LEU A 168 -14.53 22.64 -0.62
N VAL A 169 -14.19 23.51 0.33
CA VAL A 169 -15.11 24.46 1.00
C VAL A 169 -15.00 25.83 0.33
N ALA A 170 -16.15 26.50 0.17
CA ALA A 170 -16.20 27.85 -0.38
C ALA A 170 -15.62 28.86 0.62
N GLU A 171 -14.98 29.89 0.09
CA GLU A 171 -14.32 30.90 0.92
C GLU A 171 -15.30 31.64 1.87
N ASP A 172 -16.46 31.98 1.34
CA ASP A 172 -17.54 32.66 2.07
C ASP A 172 -18.22 31.78 3.13
N ALA A 173 -18.16 30.46 2.97
CA ALA A 173 -18.69 29.49 3.93
C ALA A 173 -17.65 29.01 4.97
N ARG A 174 -16.40 29.46 4.87
CA ARG A 174 -15.30 28.99 5.72
C ARG A 174 -15.57 29.17 7.20
N THR A 175 -16.10 30.31 7.61
CA THR A 175 -16.40 30.60 9.02
C THR A 175 -17.43 29.62 9.59
N ALA A 176 -18.50 29.33 8.85
CA ALA A 176 -19.53 28.39 9.27
C ALA A 176 -18.97 26.95 9.35
N PHE A 177 -18.16 26.57 8.38
CA PHE A 177 -17.49 25.26 8.35
C PHE A 177 -16.55 25.08 9.56
N LEU A 178 -15.69 26.07 9.86
CA LEU A 178 -14.79 26.02 11.01
C LEU A 178 -15.56 26.01 12.33
N GLY A 179 -16.65 26.74 12.45
CA GLY A 179 -17.54 26.72 13.61
C GLY A 179 -18.07 25.29 13.86
N ALA A 180 -18.58 24.64 12.81
CA ALA A 180 -19.08 23.27 12.93
C ALA A 180 -17.97 22.26 13.31
N LEU A 181 -16.73 22.42 12.84
CA LEU A 181 -15.61 21.59 13.27
C LEU A 181 -15.29 21.80 14.75
N LYS A 182 -15.21 23.07 15.19
CA LYS A 182 -14.98 23.43 16.60
C LYS A 182 -16.04 22.83 17.50
N ASP A 183 -17.32 22.94 17.15
CA ASP A 183 -18.43 22.36 17.91
C ASP A 183 -18.36 20.85 18.05
N ARG A 184 -17.84 20.14 17.02
CA ARG A 184 -17.68 18.69 17.04
C ARG A 184 -16.41 18.21 17.76
N LEU A 185 -15.41 19.07 17.86
CA LEU A 185 -14.16 18.77 18.58
C LEU A 185 -14.22 19.22 20.04
N LYS A 186 -14.95 20.28 20.33
CA LYS A 186 -15.14 20.82 21.69
C LYS A 186 -15.69 19.76 22.63
N GLY A 187 -15.04 19.59 23.78
CA GLY A 187 -15.43 18.59 24.79
C GLY A 187 -14.93 17.17 24.51
N ARG A 188 -14.19 16.93 23.42
CA ARG A 188 -13.46 15.66 23.25
C ARG A 188 -12.26 15.62 24.21
N GLU A 189 -11.98 14.42 24.71
CA GLU A 189 -10.83 14.19 25.60
C GLU A 189 -9.54 14.65 24.92
N GLY A 190 -8.73 15.42 25.63
CA GLY A 190 -7.45 15.94 25.15
C GLY A 190 -7.52 17.12 24.19
N VAL A 191 -8.71 17.68 23.91
CA VAL A 191 -8.89 18.90 23.09
C VAL A 191 -9.11 20.08 24.01
N ASP A 192 -8.16 21.04 24.01
CA ASP A 192 -8.31 22.32 24.66
C ASP A 192 -8.98 23.33 23.73
N ALA A 193 -10.03 24.00 24.20
CA ALA A 193 -10.84 24.89 23.36
C ALA A 193 -10.07 26.14 22.89
N ALA A 194 -9.16 26.69 23.74
CA ALA A 194 -8.37 27.84 23.39
C ALA A 194 -7.33 27.51 22.32
N SER A 195 -6.58 26.44 22.52
CA SER A 195 -5.60 25.94 21.54
C SER A 195 -6.25 25.57 20.19
N LEU A 196 -7.46 24.99 20.22
CA LEU A 196 -8.25 24.69 19.02
C LEU A 196 -8.65 25.96 18.28
N ASP A 197 -9.07 27.00 19.02
CA ASP A 197 -9.41 28.30 18.46
C ASP A 197 -8.21 28.97 17.82
N ASP A 198 -7.06 28.97 18.47
CA ASP A 198 -5.82 29.53 17.94
C ASP A 198 -5.38 28.78 16.66
N THR A 199 -5.35 27.46 16.69
CA THR A 199 -4.96 26.62 15.55
C THR A 199 -5.86 26.86 14.33
N LEU A 200 -7.17 26.91 14.51
CA LEU A 200 -8.11 27.08 13.40
C LEU A 200 -8.28 28.52 12.96
N SER A 201 -7.87 29.50 13.78
CA SER A 201 -7.92 30.94 13.44
C SER A 201 -6.68 31.38 12.65
N ASP A 202 -5.48 30.87 12.98
CA ASP A 202 -4.27 31.18 12.22
C ASP A 202 -4.29 30.53 10.83
N PRO A 203 -4.11 31.30 9.74
CA PRO A 203 -4.20 30.76 8.38
C PRO A 203 -3.19 29.64 8.06
N ALA A 204 -1.96 29.74 8.59
CA ALA A 204 -0.90 28.76 8.31
C ALA A 204 -1.13 27.46 9.07
N SER A 205 -1.42 27.52 10.35
CA SER A 205 -1.76 26.38 11.21
C SER A 205 -3.00 25.66 10.68
N ARG A 206 -4.05 26.41 10.36
CA ARG A 206 -5.28 25.87 9.77
C ARG A 206 -5.04 25.15 8.47
N ALA A 207 -4.19 25.68 7.58
CA ALA A 207 -3.87 25.01 6.32
C ALA A 207 -3.10 23.70 6.53
N ALA A 208 -2.28 23.62 7.57
CA ALA A 208 -1.54 22.42 7.93
C ALA A 208 -2.43 21.31 8.50
N VAL A 209 -3.41 21.66 9.35
CA VAL A 209 -4.26 20.65 10.02
C VAL A 209 -5.54 20.27 9.24
N LEU A 210 -5.90 21.01 8.20
CA LEU A 210 -7.04 20.70 7.32
C LEU A 210 -6.59 20.07 5.99
N ASP A 211 -5.52 19.33 5.99
CA ASP A 211 -4.93 18.76 4.78
C ASP A 211 -5.46 17.36 4.42
N ASP A 212 -6.15 16.67 5.35
CA ASP A 212 -6.84 15.41 5.07
C ASP A 212 -8.36 15.53 5.12
N MET A 213 -8.98 15.82 3.97
CA MET A 213 -10.42 15.93 3.81
C MET A 213 -10.90 15.05 2.65
N ALA A 214 -11.91 14.19 2.90
CA ALA A 214 -12.46 13.29 1.88
C ALA A 214 -13.96 13.06 2.08
N PHE A 215 -14.69 12.88 0.98
CA PHE A 215 -16.11 12.53 1.07
C PHE A 215 -16.32 11.07 1.40
N THR A 216 -17.30 10.80 2.24
CA THR A 216 -17.81 9.46 2.51
C THR A 216 -18.72 8.98 1.37
N ALA A 217 -19.00 7.68 1.30
CA ALA A 217 -19.78 7.08 0.22
C ALA A 217 -21.19 7.66 0.11
N ASP A 218 -21.76 8.16 1.21
CA ASP A 218 -23.07 8.84 1.30
C ASP A 218 -23.01 10.34 1.05
N GLY A 219 -21.81 10.90 0.84
CA GLY A 219 -21.58 12.31 0.51
C GLY A 219 -21.33 13.22 1.71
N GLY A 220 -21.20 12.68 2.91
CA GLY A 220 -20.69 13.43 4.07
C GLY A 220 -19.22 13.79 3.86
N LEU A 221 -18.72 14.80 4.58
CA LEU A 221 -17.30 15.21 4.55
C LEU A 221 -16.61 14.75 5.83
N ARG A 222 -15.64 13.87 5.66
CA ARG A 222 -14.71 13.46 6.70
C ARG A 222 -13.50 14.40 6.70
N VAL A 223 -13.22 15.00 7.85
CA VAL A 223 -12.01 15.76 8.14
C VAL A 223 -11.22 14.98 9.18
N ALA A 224 -10.01 14.59 8.84
CA ALA A 224 -9.12 13.91 9.77
C ALA A 224 -7.99 14.85 10.18
N PHE A 225 -7.66 14.76 11.44
CA PHE A 225 -6.59 15.50 12.09
C PHE A 225 -5.54 14.51 12.55
N ASP A 226 -4.31 14.73 12.20
CA ASP A 226 -3.21 13.93 12.67
C ASP A 226 -3.00 14.10 14.19
N ARG A 227 -2.21 13.23 14.75
CA ARG A 227 -1.94 13.25 16.19
C ARG A 227 -1.24 14.54 16.60
N GLY A 228 -1.88 15.29 17.48
CA GLY A 228 -1.37 16.57 17.99
C GLY A 228 -1.79 17.81 17.20
N ASP A 229 -2.55 17.66 16.11
CA ASP A 229 -3.01 18.78 15.29
C ASP A 229 -3.98 19.72 16.02
N VAL A 230 -4.95 19.14 16.73
CA VAL A 230 -6.05 19.87 17.37
C VAL A 230 -6.28 19.46 18.82
N GLY A 231 -5.34 18.74 19.40
CA GLY A 231 -5.39 18.27 20.79
C GLY A 231 -4.03 17.77 21.26
N VAL A 232 -3.95 17.38 22.54
CA VAL A 232 -2.71 16.81 23.06
C VAL A 232 -2.36 15.52 22.33
N PRO A 233 -1.08 15.21 22.10
CA PRO A 233 -0.68 13.99 21.38
C PRO A 233 -1.23 12.69 21.99
N ALA A 234 -1.52 12.67 23.31
CA ALA A 234 -2.13 11.53 23.98
C ALA A 234 -3.57 11.22 23.51
N ALA A 235 -4.30 12.22 23.00
CA ALA A 235 -5.63 12.02 22.44
C ALA A 235 -5.65 11.25 21.11
N GLY A 236 -4.49 11.04 20.48
CA GLY A 236 -4.37 10.35 19.21
C GLY A 236 -4.81 11.20 18.01
N ALA A 237 -5.07 10.53 16.88
CA ALA A 237 -5.64 11.17 15.71
C ALA A 237 -7.16 11.34 15.88
N LEU A 238 -7.68 12.48 15.49
CA LEU A 238 -9.09 12.83 15.62
C LEU A 238 -9.77 12.88 14.25
N THR A 239 -11.04 12.55 14.21
CA THR A 239 -11.85 12.63 12.98
C THR A 239 -13.20 13.27 13.27
N VAL A 240 -13.60 14.19 12.40
CA VAL A 240 -14.93 14.77 12.35
C VAL A 240 -15.58 14.39 11.03
N THR A 241 -16.80 13.89 11.08
CA THR A 241 -17.63 13.69 9.88
C THR A 241 -18.84 14.61 9.95
N LEU A 242 -18.97 15.45 8.94
CA LEU A 242 -20.13 16.31 8.74
C LEU A 242 -21.08 15.60 7.76
N SER A 243 -22.38 15.59 8.05
CA SER A 243 -23.36 14.95 7.16
C SER A 243 -23.44 15.70 5.82
N LYS A 244 -23.91 15.01 4.80
CA LYS A 244 -24.11 15.57 3.46
C LYS A 244 -24.97 16.84 3.51
N GLU A 245 -26.06 16.83 4.25
CA GLU A 245 -26.99 17.95 4.39
C GLU A 245 -26.32 19.16 5.02
N THR A 246 -25.48 18.93 6.03
CA THR A 246 -24.73 19.99 6.73
C THR A 246 -23.68 20.61 5.82
N VAL A 247 -22.89 19.81 5.09
CA VAL A 247 -21.72 20.31 4.37
C VAL A 247 -22.04 20.84 2.98
N THR A 248 -23.07 20.30 2.30
CA THR A 248 -23.37 20.67 0.90
C THR A 248 -23.55 22.17 0.66
N PRO A 249 -24.22 22.95 1.54
CA PRO A 249 -24.32 24.41 1.37
C PRO A 249 -22.96 25.13 1.40
N TRP A 250 -21.97 24.57 2.12
CA TRP A 250 -20.66 25.18 2.31
C TRP A 250 -19.63 24.80 1.24
N LEU A 251 -19.96 23.86 0.36
CA LEU A 251 -19.02 23.41 -0.64
C LEU A 251 -18.80 24.45 -1.74
N SER A 252 -17.55 24.59 -2.15
CA SER A 252 -17.18 25.31 -3.36
C SER A 252 -17.80 24.65 -4.61
N ALA A 253 -17.79 25.34 -5.74
CA ALA A 253 -18.22 24.74 -7.00
C ALA A 253 -17.45 23.46 -7.32
N PHE A 254 -16.15 23.40 -7.01
CA PHE A 254 -15.32 22.21 -7.11
C PHE A 254 -15.74 21.16 -6.08
N GLY A 255 -15.88 21.50 -4.80
CA GLY A 255 -16.31 20.57 -3.77
C GLY A 255 -17.65 19.89 -4.05
N LYS A 256 -18.62 20.63 -4.62
CA LYS A 256 -19.91 20.06 -5.09
C LYS A 256 -19.72 19.03 -6.21
N ARG A 257 -18.76 19.24 -7.11
CA ARG A 257 -18.43 18.23 -8.13
C ARG A 257 -17.78 17.00 -7.51
N VAL A 258 -16.80 17.18 -6.62
CA VAL A 258 -16.16 16.09 -5.89
C VAL A 258 -17.19 15.26 -5.15
N GLN A 259 -18.09 15.89 -4.37
CA GLN A 259 -19.15 15.19 -3.66
C GLN A 259 -20.05 14.36 -4.60
N ARG A 260 -20.49 14.95 -5.72
CA ARG A 260 -21.29 14.22 -6.73
C ARG A 260 -20.55 13.05 -7.30
N GLN A 261 -19.28 13.23 -7.71
CA GLN A 261 -18.47 12.15 -8.32
C GLN A 261 -18.08 11.07 -7.28
N THR A 262 -18.08 11.37 -6.00
CA THR A 262 -17.91 10.36 -4.95
C THR A 262 -19.19 9.52 -4.77
N VAL A 263 -20.35 10.15 -4.71
CA VAL A 263 -21.65 9.47 -4.50
C VAL A 263 -22.11 8.75 -5.75
N THR A 264 -22.04 9.41 -6.90
CA THR A 264 -22.48 8.89 -8.20
C THR A 264 -21.36 9.07 -9.22
N PRO A 265 -20.38 8.15 -9.25
CA PRO A 265 -19.24 8.29 -10.13
C PRO A 265 -19.62 8.09 -11.60
N SER A 266 -19.04 8.89 -12.47
CA SER A 266 -19.04 8.71 -13.91
C SER A 266 -18.27 7.44 -14.29
N ARG A 267 -18.50 6.93 -15.50
CA ARG A 267 -17.84 5.69 -15.97
C ARG A 267 -16.36 5.89 -16.30
N SER A 268 -15.94 7.10 -16.61
CA SER A 268 -14.57 7.45 -17.03
C SER A 268 -14.06 8.68 -16.29
N LEU A 269 -12.75 8.78 -16.18
CA LEU A 269 -12.03 10.00 -15.81
C LEU A 269 -11.64 10.71 -17.10
N ASP A 270 -11.89 12.02 -17.17
CA ASP A 270 -11.49 12.92 -18.25
C ASP A 270 -10.94 14.21 -17.65
N LEU A 271 -9.64 14.34 -17.64
CA LEU A 271 -8.93 15.52 -17.16
C LEU A 271 -8.53 16.49 -18.27
N GLY A 272 -9.02 16.26 -19.49
CA GLY A 272 -8.68 17.07 -20.66
C GLY A 272 -7.26 16.84 -21.20
N ALA A 273 -6.58 15.78 -20.72
CA ALA A 273 -5.23 15.46 -21.16
C ALA A 273 -5.21 14.78 -22.54
N THR A 274 -4.28 15.17 -23.40
CA THR A 274 -3.91 14.40 -24.58
C THR A 274 -3.06 13.22 -24.11
N HIS A 275 -3.62 12.02 -24.15
CA HIS A 275 -2.89 10.80 -23.77
C HIS A 275 -1.72 10.57 -24.70
N THR A 276 -0.50 10.54 -24.15
CA THR A 276 0.63 9.91 -24.85
C THR A 276 0.33 8.41 -24.97
N PRO A 277 0.53 7.78 -26.14
CA PRO A 277 0.26 6.36 -26.28
C PRO A 277 1.08 5.57 -25.25
N THR A 278 0.42 4.78 -24.42
CA THR A 278 1.07 3.80 -23.55
C THR A 278 1.96 2.91 -24.40
N GLN A 279 3.22 2.75 -24.00
CA GLN A 279 4.16 1.87 -24.69
C GLN A 279 3.53 0.48 -24.87
N ALA A 280 3.63 -0.08 -26.07
CA ALA A 280 3.02 -1.37 -26.35
C ALA A 280 3.58 -2.46 -25.43
N VAL A 281 2.69 -3.14 -24.69
CA VAL A 281 3.07 -4.25 -23.83
C VAL A 281 3.54 -5.42 -24.71
N PRO A 282 4.70 -6.03 -24.42
CA PRO A 282 5.17 -7.19 -25.15
C PRO A 282 4.16 -8.34 -25.10
N THR A 283 3.82 -8.91 -26.28
CA THR A 283 2.83 -10.00 -26.40
C THR A 283 3.48 -11.37 -26.57
N HIS A 284 4.59 -11.58 -25.91
CA HIS A 284 5.28 -12.90 -25.97
C HIS A 284 4.51 -13.94 -25.17
N THR A 285 4.27 -15.08 -25.78
CA THR A 285 3.84 -16.30 -25.09
C THR A 285 5.03 -17.22 -24.97
N ALA A 286 5.32 -17.71 -23.76
CA ALA A 286 6.31 -18.78 -23.59
C ALA A 286 5.83 -20.00 -24.37
N SER A 287 6.68 -20.56 -25.20
CA SER A 287 6.38 -21.78 -25.96
C SER A 287 6.69 -22.99 -25.09
N GLY A 288 5.65 -23.71 -24.70
CA GLY A 288 5.76 -25.05 -24.15
C GLY A 288 6.17 -25.13 -22.66
N ASP A 289 6.10 -26.34 -22.16
CA ASP A 289 6.57 -26.70 -20.84
C ASP A 289 8.09 -26.55 -20.76
N ASP A 290 8.56 -26.07 -19.60
CA ASP A 290 9.99 -25.99 -19.34
C ASP A 290 10.49 -27.37 -18.86
N ASP A 291 11.06 -28.16 -19.77
CA ASP A 291 11.64 -29.48 -19.47
C ASP A 291 12.98 -29.39 -18.75
N THR A 292 13.40 -28.20 -18.34
CA THR A 292 14.67 -27.94 -17.68
C THR A 292 14.79 -28.72 -16.37
N ASN A 293 15.69 -29.66 -16.26
CA ASN A 293 15.93 -30.44 -15.05
C ASN A 293 17.11 -29.88 -14.27
N CYS A 294 16.83 -29.12 -13.20
CA CYS A 294 17.84 -28.44 -12.39
C CYS A 294 18.75 -29.37 -11.58
N LYS A 295 18.43 -30.69 -11.48
CA LYS A 295 19.37 -31.70 -10.98
C LYS A 295 20.49 -32.02 -11.97
N ARG A 296 20.28 -31.74 -13.26
CA ARG A 296 21.24 -32.08 -14.32
C ARG A 296 21.97 -30.89 -14.89
N VAL A 297 21.29 -29.72 -14.99
CA VAL A 297 21.85 -28.51 -15.55
C VAL A 297 22.00 -27.40 -14.48
N ARG A 298 22.68 -26.31 -14.82
CA ARG A 298 22.83 -25.16 -13.94
C ARG A 298 21.58 -24.27 -14.08
N CYS A 299 20.67 -24.30 -13.12
CA CYS A 299 19.55 -23.36 -13.08
C CYS A 299 19.88 -22.12 -12.27
N LEU A 300 19.15 -21.04 -12.57
CA LEU A 300 19.17 -19.79 -11.85
C LEU A 300 17.76 -19.18 -11.86
N ALA A 301 17.26 -18.73 -10.72
CA ALA A 301 16.02 -18.00 -10.64
C ALA A 301 16.34 -16.49 -10.51
N LEU A 302 16.17 -15.72 -11.60
CA LEU A 302 16.14 -14.27 -11.52
C LEU A 302 14.79 -13.84 -10.94
N THR A 303 14.80 -12.97 -9.93
CA THR A 303 13.59 -12.49 -9.31
C THR A 303 13.59 -10.97 -9.26
N PHE A 304 12.41 -10.37 -9.47
CA PHE A 304 12.24 -8.92 -9.54
C PHE A 304 11.14 -8.49 -8.60
N ASP A 305 11.46 -7.58 -7.69
CA ASP A 305 10.55 -7.08 -6.67
C ASP A 305 10.00 -5.69 -7.03
N ASP A 306 8.95 -5.27 -6.33
CA ASP A 306 8.30 -3.96 -6.34
C ASP A 306 7.45 -3.62 -7.56
N GLY A 307 7.66 -4.27 -8.70
CA GLY A 307 6.90 -4.00 -9.93
C GLY A 307 5.39 -4.29 -9.86
N PRO A 308 4.69 -4.14 -11.00
CA PRO A 308 5.21 -3.65 -12.27
C PRO A 308 5.45 -2.15 -12.32
N ALA A 309 6.39 -1.71 -13.17
CA ALA A 309 6.67 -0.31 -13.48
C ALA A 309 6.71 -0.08 -15.01
N VAL A 310 6.39 1.13 -15.44
CA VAL A 310 6.42 1.55 -16.85
C VAL A 310 7.54 2.57 -17.05
N PRO A 311 8.42 2.40 -18.05
CA PRO A 311 8.45 1.33 -19.07
C PRO A 311 9.28 0.10 -18.69
N GLU A 312 9.81 0.02 -17.48
CA GLU A 312 10.86 -0.90 -17.04
C GLU A 312 10.42 -2.35 -17.17
N THR A 313 9.27 -2.73 -16.62
CA THR A 313 8.76 -4.12 -16.68
C THR A 313 8.53 -4.57 -18.13
N ALA A 314 7.96 -3.71 -19.01
CA ALA A 314 7.76 -4.03 -20.42
C ALA A 314 9.10 -4.26 -21.14
N THR A 315 10.10 -3.43 -20.85
CA THR A 315 11.47 -3.56 -21.40
C THR A 315 12.11 -4.86 -20.94
N LEU A 316 12.01 -5.17 -19.65
CA LEU A 316 12.51 -6.41 -19.04
C LEU A 316 11.92 -7.65 -19.72
N LEU A 317 10.60 -7.69 -19.93
CA LEU A 317 9.94 -8.80 -20.61
C LEU A 317 10.49 -9.02 -22.02
N THR A 318 10.84 -7.96 -22.74
CA THR A 318 11.48 -8.05 -24.06
C THR A 318 12.86 -8.72 -23.98
N TYR A 319 13.65 -8.37 -22.95
CA TYR A 319 14.96 -8.99 -22.75
C TYR A 319 14.85 -10.48 -22.36
N LEU A 320 13.95 -10.83 -21.44
CA LEU A 320 13.71 -12.21 -21.04
C LEU A 320 13.28 -13.07 -22.23
N ALA A 321 12.35 -12.58 -23.06
CA ALA A 321 11.85 -13.27 -24.23
C ALA A 321 12.96 -13.57 -25.25
N ARG A 322 13.89 -12.64 -25.48
CA ARG A 322 15.03 -12.82 -26.42
C ARG A 322 15.90 -14.04 -26.07
N TYR A 323 16.05 -14.32 -24.77
CA TYR A 323 16.87 -15.44 -24.28
C TYR A 323 16.02 -16.65 -23.88
N LYS A 324 14.69 -16.64 -24.13
CA LYS A 324 13.73 -17.65 -23.63
C LYS A 324 13.88 -17.87 -22.11
N ALA A 325 14.32 -16.84 -21.41
CA ALA A 325 14.49 -16.84 -19.97
C ALA A 325 13.13 -16.66 -19.28
N ARG A 326 12.96 -17.34 -18.14
CA ARG A 326 11.82 -17.13 -17.25
C ARG A 326 12.31 -16.57 -15.93
N ALA A 327 11.48 -15.74 -15.31
CA ALA A 327 11.76 -15.09 -14.04
C ALA A 327 10.54 -15.17 -13.11
N THR A 328 10.74 -14.80 -11.84
CA THR A 328 9.63 -14.63 -10.89
C THR A 328 9.55 -13.17 -10.49
N PHE A 329 8.35 -12.58 -10.61
CA PHE A 329 8.06 -11.21 -10.26
C PHE A 329 7.28 -11.16 -8.95
N PHE A 330 7.83 -10.60 -7.89
CA PHE A 330 7.12 -10.35 -6.64
C PHE A 330 6.55 -8.94 -6.67
N THR A 331 5.26 -8.87 -6.98
CA THR A 331 4.61 -7.60 -7.34
C THR A 331 3.90 -6.95 -6.16
N VAL A 332 4.05 -5.64 -6.03
CA VAL A 332 3.31 -4.80 -5.08
C VAL A 332 1.88 -4.61 -5.56
N GLY A 333 0.90 -4.90 -4.69
CA GLY A 333 -0.50 -4.95 -5.07
C GLY A 333 -1.06 -3.65 -5.65
N GLN A 334 -0.60 -2.48 -5.17
CA GLN A 334 -0.99 -1.18 -5.74
C GLN A 334 -0.52 -1.05 -7.20
N ASN A 335 0.68 -1.53 -7.51
CA ASN A 335 1.25 -1.48 -8.85
C ASN A 335 0.56 -2.50 -9.79
N VAL A 336 0.19 -3.68 -9.26
CA VAL A 336 -0.65 -4.65 -10.00
C VAL A 336 -1.99 -4.03 -10.37
N ALA A 337 -2.64 -3.35 -9.43
CA ALA A 337 -3.93 -2.68 -9.69
C ALA A 337 -3.81 -1.53 -10.69
N ALA A 338 -2.66 -0.84 -10.72
CA ALA A 338 -2.38 0.22 -11.70
C ALA A 338 -2.10 -0.34 -13.11
N HIS A 339 -1.34 -1.44 -13.21
CA HIS A 339 -0.87 -2.02 -14.46
C HIS A 339 -1.19 -3.53 -14.60
N PRO A 340 -2.46 -3.95 -14.52
CA PRO A 340 -2.84 -5.36 -14.60
C PRO A 340 -2.52 -6.01 -15.94
N ASP A 341 -2.42 -5.23 -17.01
CA ASP A 341 -2.01 -5.65 -18.35
C ASP A 341 -0.54 -6.05 -18.42
N LEU A 342 0.36 -5.35 -17.73
CA LEU A 342 1.77 -5.74 -17.62
C LEU A 342 1.93 -7.05 -16.85
N VAL A 343 1.23 -7.21 -15.73
CA VAL A 343 1.25 -8.45 -14.95
C VAL A 343 0.70 -9.62 -15.77
N ARG A 344 -0.38 -9.39 -16.52
CA ARG A 344 -0.93 -10.38 -17.46
C ARG A 344 0.06 -10.75 -18.57
N ALA A 345 0.79 -9.76 -19.12
CA ALA A 345 1.81 -9.99 -20.13
C ALA A 345 2.97 -10.82 -19.56
N ALA A 346 3.45 -10.51 -18.37
CA ALA A 346 4.50 -11.28 -17.68
C ALA A 346 4.07 -12.72 -17.47
N ALA A 347 2.86 -12.96 -16.97
CA ALA A 347 2.32 -14.30 -16.76
C ALA A 347 2.16 -15.10 -18.08
N ARG A 348 1.64 -14.47 -19.14
CA ARG A 348 1.49 -15.08 -20.47
C ARG A 348 2.84 -15.43 -21.12
N ALA A 349 3.89 -14.67 -20.81
CA ALA A 349 5.24 -14.97 -21.24
C ALA A 349 5.89 -16.12 -20.46
N GLY A 350 5.16 -16.81 -19.56
CA GLY A 350 5.63 -17.95 -18.78
C GLY A 350 6.42 -17.57 -17.53
N ASN A 351 6.41 -16.30 -17.14
CA ASN A 351 6.98 -15.88 -15.87
C ASN A 351 6.03 -16.21 -14.71
N GLU A 352 6.57 -16.37 -13.53
CA GLU A 352 5.82 -16.57 -12.31
C GLU A 352 5.53 -15.22 -11.64
N ILE A 353 4.31 -15.08 -11.12
CA ILE A 353 3.91 -13.88 -10.38
C ILE A 353 3.72 -14.26 -8.92
N GLY A 354 4.48 -13.62 -8.05
CA GLY A 354 4.42 -13.73 -6.59
C GLY A 354 3.88 -12.46 -5.95
N ASN A 355 3.55 -12.57 -4.68
CA ASN A 355 2.97 -11.50 -3.86
C ASN A 355 4.08 -10.76 -3.09
N HIS A 356 4.09 -9.41 -3.16
CA HIS A 356 5.04 -8.57 -2.40
C HIS A 356 4.33 -7.59 -1.46
N SER A 357 3.22 -8.01 -0.86
CA SER A 357 2.32 -7.17 -0.06
C SER A 357 1.60 -6.08 -0.87
N TRP A 358 0.66 -5.35 -0.24
CA TRP A 358 -0.14 -4.35 -0.94
C TRP A 358 0.63 -3.06 -1.23
N ASN A 359 1.37 -2.54 -0.23
CA ASN A 359 2.10 -1.27 -0.29
C ASN A 359 3.46 -1.31 0.42
N HIS A 360 4.08 -2.48 0.44
CA HIS A 360 5.45 -2.73 0.88
C HIS A 360 5.78 -2.38 2.35
N PRO A 361 4.92 -2.63 3.37
CA PRO A 361 5.31 -2.42 4.75
C PRO A 361 6.13 -3.60 5.29
N ASP A 362 6.93 -3.37 6.34
CA ASP A 362 7.47 -4.47 7.14
C ASP A 362 6.34 -5.23 7.83
N LEU A 363 6.03 -6.41 7.30
CA LEU A 363 4.92 -7.23 7.76
C LEU A 363 5.09 -7.69 9.23
N THR A 364 6.32 -7.75 9.73
CA THR A 364 6.60 -8.17 11.11
C THR A 364 6.18 -7.14 12.15
N LYS A 365 5.96 -5.90 11.73
CA LYS A 365 5.50 -4.80 12.58
C LYS A 365 3.99 -4.65 12.62
N LEU A 366 3.28 -5.34 11.72
CA LEU A 366 1.83 -5.24 11.58
C LEU A 366 1.08 -6.21 12.51
N ALA A 367 -0.13 -5.84 12.91
CA ALA A 367 -1.05 -6.79 13.53
C ALA A 367 -1.45 -7.88 12.52
N ARG A 368 -1.78 -9.10 13.01
CA ARG A 368 -2.13 -10.24 12.15
C ARG A 368 -3.20 -9.92 11.10
N GLY A 369 -4.25 -9.20 11.48
CA GLY A 369 -5.32 -8.82 10.54
C GLY A 369 -4.84 -7.89 9.42
N GLN A 370 -3.88 -7.01 9.71
CA GLN A 370 -3.25 -6.14 8.72
C GLN A 370 -2.36 -6.94 7.76
N VAL A 371 -1.58 -7.91 8.27
CA VAL A 371 -0.78 -8.82 7.43
C VAL A 371 -1.70 -9.59 6.47
N VAL A 372 -2.79 -10.17 6.97
CA VAL A 372 -3.81 -10.86 6.15
C VAL A 372 -4.36 -9.94 5.08
N SER A 373 -4.71 -8.69 5.43
CA SER A 373 -5.22 -7.70 4.48
C SER A 373 -4.19 -7.36 3.38
N GLN A 374 -2.93 -7.11 3.75
CA GLN A 374 -1.83 -6.83 2.82
C GLN A 374 -1.69 -7.94 1.77
N LEU A 375 -1.61 -9.18 2.22
CA LEU A 375 -1.37 -10.32 1.35
C LEU A 375 -2.61 -10.71 0.53
N ASN A 376 -3.81 -10.72 1.13
CA ASN A 376 -5.02 -11.11 0.41
C ASN A 376 -5.42 -10.10 -0.66
N ARG A 377 -5.30 -8.78 -0.41
CA ARG A 377 -5.57 -7.75 -1.41
C ARG A 377 -4.65 -7.89 -2.62
N THR A 378 -3.38 -8.12 -2.38
CA THR A 378 -2.39 -8.33 -3.45
C THR A 378 -2.67 -9.61 -4.23
N SER A 379 -2.96 -10.72 -3.53
CA SER A 379 -3.31 -11.98 -4.20
C SER A 379 -4.55 -11.84 -5.07
N ALA A 380 -5.58 -11.14 -4.60
CA ALA A 380 -6.79 -10.88 -5.38
C ALA A 380 -6.51 -10.02 -6.63
N ALA A 381 -5.64 -9.00 -6.52
CA ALA A 381 -5.24 -8.17 -7.65
C ALA A 381 -4.46 -8.98 -8.70
N ILE A 382 -3.52 -9.84 -8.27
CA ILE A 382 -2.77 -10.75 -9.15
C ILE A 382 -3.73 -11.73 -9.85
N GLU A 383 -4.64 -12.35 -9.10
CA GLU A 383 -5.62 -13.29 -9.65
C GLU A 383 -6.55 -12.62 -10.67
N ALA A 384 -7.03 -11.41 -10.38
CA ALA A 384 -7.84 -10.63 -11.32
C ALA A 384 -7.07 -10.28 -12.61
N ALA A 385 -5.77 -10.02 -12.52
CA ALA A 385 -4.93 -9.70 -13.67
C ALA A 385 -4.57 -10.92 -14.51
N THR A 386 -4.28 -12.08 -13.89
CA THR A 386 -3.67 -13.26 -14.52
C THR A 386 -4.61 -14.44 -14.68
N GLY A 387 -5.72 -14.47 -13.94
CA GLY A 387 -6.60 -15.64 -13.81
C GLY A 387 -6.09 -16.71 -12.85
N LYS A 388 -4.96 -16.48 -12.17
CA LYS A 388 -4.34 -17.45 -11.26
C LYS A 388 -3.85 -16.75 -9.99
N ALA A 389 -4.24 -17.30 -8.83
CA ALA A 389 -3.76 -16.82 -7.54
C ALA A 389 -2.27 -17.17 -7.35
N PRO A 390 -1.46 -16.29 -6.74
CA PRO A 390 -0.06 -16.59 -6.43
C PRO A 390 0.05 -17.68 -5.35
N THR A 391 1.13 -18.45 -5.39
CA THR A 391 1.47 -19.46 -4.37
C THR A 391 2.66 -19.03 -3.52
N LEU A 392 3.43 -18.06 -4.01
CA LEU A 392 4.63 -17.53 -3.38
C LEU A 392 4.41 -16.11 -2.90
N PHE A 393 5.12 -15.74 -1.84
CA PHE A 393 5.29 -14.33 -1.49
C PHE A 393 6.74 -14.06 -1.10
N ARG A 394 7.19 -12.84 -1.35
CA ARG A 394 8.42 -12.34 -0.75
C ARG A 394 8.04 -11.27 0.27
N PRO A 395 8.42 -11.46 1.55
CA PRO A 395 8.17 -10.42 2.54
C PRO A 395 9.05 -9.20 2.25
N PRO A 396 8.51 -7.98 2.29
CA PRO A 396 9.32 -6.76 2.23
C PRO A 396 10.52 -6.82 3.19
N TYR A 397 11.68 -6.35 2.73
CA TYR A 397 12.97 -6.38 3.48
C TYR A 397 13.46 -7.78 3.87
N GLY A 398 12.90 -8.84 3.31
CA GLY A 398 13.15 -10.22 3.75
C GLY A 398 12.60 -10.51 5.16
N ALA A 399 11.85 -9.58 5.76
CA ALA A 399 11.39 -9.65 7.13
C ALA A 399 10.21 -10.61 7.31
N VAL A 400 10.47 -11.77 7.92
CA VAL A 400 9.45 -12.79 8.20
C VAL A 400 9.63 -13.38 9.60
N ASN A 401 8.51 -13.52 10.33
CA ASN A 401 8.45 -14.14 11.65
C ASN A 401 7.31 -15.17 11.73
N PRO A 402 7.18 -15.95 12.80
CA PRO A 402 6.12 -16.95 12.94
C PRO A 402 4.71 -16.39 12.76
N ARG A 403 4.45 -15.15 13.21
CA ARG A 403 3.14 -14.48 13.06
C ARG A 403 2.82 -14.21 11.58
N VAL A 404 3.77 -13.73 10.79
CA VAL A 404 3.61 -13.51 9.35
C VAL A 404 3.37 -14.85 8.64
N ARG A 405 4.16 -15.89 8.97
CA ARG A 405 3.96 -17.24 8.40
C ARG A 405 2.59 -17.81 8.70
N ALA A 406 2.08 -17.63 9.92
CA ALA A 406 0.76 -18.11 10.33
C ALA A 406 -0.41 -17.29 9.74
N ALA A 407 -0.14 -16.12 9.16
CA ALA A 407 -1.16 -15.25 8.57
C ALA A 407 -1.48 -15.62 7.11
N THR A 408 -0.72 -16.49 6.46
CA THR A 408 -0.88 -16.82 5.04
C THR A 408 -0.55 -18.28 4.74
N ARG A 409 -1.10 -18.78 3.61
CA ARG A 409 -0.72 -20.08 3.02
C ARG A 409 0.35 -19.93 1.92
N LEU A 410 0.73 -18.70 1.58
CA LEU A 410 1.77 -18.46 0.59
C LEU A 410 3.13 -18.92 1.13
N SER A 411 3.95 -19.52 0.28
CA SER A 411 5.31 -19.93 0.64
C SER A 411 6.26 -18.74 0.55
N PRO A 412 7.03 -18.43 1.60
CA PRO A 412 8.00 -17.34 1.56
C PRO A 412 9.19 -17.69 0.67
N VAL A 413 9.68 -16.68 -0.04
CA VAL A 413 10.88 -16.74 -0.88
C VAL A 413 11.83 -15.63 -0.45
N LEU A 414 13.04 -15.99 -0.10
CA LEU A 414 14.16 -15.06 0.09
C LEU A 414 15.12 -15.20 -1.10
N TRP A 415 16.38 -14.80 -0.95
CA TRP A 415 17.39 -14.81 -2.00
C TRP A 415 18.72 -15.32 -1.49
N ASP A 416 19.55 -15.80 -2.42
CA ASP A 416 20.92 -16.23 -2.18
C ASP A 416 21.90 -15.11 -2.58
N VAL A 417 21.55 -14.33 -3.61
CA VAL A 417 22.35 -13.21 -4.10
C VAL A 417 21.53 -11.93 -4.07
N ASP A 418 21.96 -10.97 -3.25
CA ASP A 418 21.48 -9.59 -3.25
C ASP A 418 22.37 -8.77 -4.19
N THR A 419 21.76 -8.13 -5.18
CA THR A 419 22.47 -7.27 -6.14
C THR A 419 22.74 -5.88 -5.59
N GLU A 420 22.04 -5.47 -4.53
CA GLU A 420 22.04 -4.11 -3.98
C GLU A 420 21.74 -3.05 -5.06
N ASP A 421 20.93 -3.40 -6.09
CA ASP A 421 20.57 -2.53 -7.21
C ASP A 421 19.77 -1.29 -6.77
N TRP A 422 18.98 -1.46 -5.71
CA TRP A 422 18.27 -0.38 -5.02
C TRP A 422 19.20 0.69 -4.44
N LYS A 423 20.47 0.34 -4.15
CA LYS A 423 21.46 1.22 -3.50
C LYS A 423 22.40 1.87 -4.51
N TYR A 424 22.94 1.09 -5.44
CA TYR A 424 24.02 1.56 -6.30
C TYR A 424 23.55 2.24 -7.59
N ARG A 425 22.38 1.86 -8.11
CA ARG A 425 21.82 2.42 -9.34
C ARG A 425 22.83 2.44 -10.52
N ASP A 426 23.62 1.38 -10.64
CA ASP A 426 24.68 1.19 -11.62
C ASP A 426 24.50 -0.16 -12.31
N ALA A 427 24.13 -0.14 -13.60
CA ALA A 427 23.83 -1.35 -14.38
C ALA A 427 25.03 -2.32 -14.48
N ASP A 428 26.24 -1.78 -14.67
CA ASP A 428 27.45 -2.60 -14.79
C ASP A 428 27.81 -3.27 -13.45
N LYS A 429 27.61 -2.55 -12.34
CA LYS A 429 27.84 -3.10 -11.01
C LYS A 429 26.84 -4.20 -10.68
N VAL A 430 25.54 -3.97 -10.98
CA VAL A 430 24.48 -4.96 -10.83
C VAL A 430 24.80 -6.21 -11.65
N ALA A 431 25.14 -6.05 -12.94
CA ALA A 431 25.51 -7.16 -13.81
C ALA A 431 26.71 -7.95 -13.27
N ARG A 432 27.79 -7.26 -12.88
CA ARG A 432 28.99 -7.92 -12.29
C ARG A 432 28.63 -8.66 -11.00
N THR A 433 27.84 -8.06 -10.12
CA THR A 433 27.44 -8.71 -8.86
C THR A 433 26.76 -10.05 -9.11
N VAL A 434 25.82 -10.09 -10.05
CA VAL A 434 25.15 -11.35 -10.43
C VAL A 434 26.16 -12.33 -11.04
N ILE A 435 26.88 -11.90 -12.09
CA ILE A 435 27.79 -12.76 -12.90
C ILE A 435 28.90 -13.40 -12.06
N ASP A 436 29.40 -12.70 -11.04
CA ASP A 436 30.53 -13.13 -10.23
C ASP A 436 30.10 -13.93 -8.98
N LYS A 437 28.88 -13.65 -8.43
CA LYS A 437 28.46 -14.28 -7.19
C LYS A 437 27.56 -15.50 -7.36
N VAL A 438 26.79 -15.60 -8.48
CA VAL A 438 25.82 -16.68 -8.64
C VAL A 438 26.45 -18.06 -8.72
N ARG A 439 25.78 -18.97 -8.06
CA ARG A 439 26.04 -20.40 -8.11
C ARG A 439 24.85 -21.13 -8.72
N ARG A 440 25.00 -22.41 -8.96
CA ARG A 440 23.92 -23.28 -9.42
C ARG A 440 22.76 -23.23 -8.42
N ASN A 441 21.56 -23.03 -8.93
CA ASN A 441 20.28 -23.05 -8.22
C ASN A 441 20.05 -21.87 -7.25
N ASP A 442 20.82 -20.80 -7.39
CA ASP A 442 20.60 -19.59 -6.61
C ASP A 442 19.34 -18.85 -7.06
N VAL A 443 18.78 -18.10 -6.11
CA VAL A 443 17.73 -17.10 -6.30
C VAL A 443 18.36 -15.72 -6.19
N VAL A 444 18.18 -14.88 -7.20
CA VAL A 444 18.79 -13.55 -7.28
C VAL A 444 17.73 -12.49 -7.03
N LEU A 445 17.99 -11.56 -6.11
CA LEU A 445 17.16 -10.37 -5.86
C LEU A 445 17.59 -9.23 -6.78
N MET A 446 16.61 -8.70 -7.51
CA MET A 446 16.66 -7.47 -8.30
C MET A 446 15.31 -6.74 -8.17
N HIS A 447 15.21 -5.52 -8.73
CA HIS A 447 13.96 -4.75 -8.74
C HIS A 447 13.67 -4.25 -10.16
N ASP A 448 12.46 -4.48 -10.67
CA ASP A 448 12.06 -4.05 -12.03
C ASP A 448 11.46 -2.63 -12.07
N ILE A 449 11.53 -1.92 -10.95
CA ILE A 449 11.20 -0.49 -10.86
C ILE A 449 12.40 0.43 -11.15
N HIS A 450 13.60 -0.13 -11.34
CA HIS A 450 14.81 0.65 -11.54
C HIS A 450 15.36 0.50 -12.96
N PRO A 451 15.47 1.57 -13.75
CA PRO A 451 16.01 1.52 -15.11
C PRO A 451 17.39 0.87 -15.19
N THR A 452 18.26 1.09 -14.19
CA THR A 452 19.61 0.53 -14.13
C THR A 452 19.62 -0.97 -13.87
N SER A 453 18.70 -1.48 -13.06
CA SER A 453 18.53 -2.92 -12.84
C SER A 453 18.09 -3.61 -14.12
N VAL A 454 17.09 -3.05 -14.81
CA VAL A 454 16.62 -3.58 -16.10
C VAL A 454 17.71 -3.51 -17.16
N ALA A 455 18.50 -2.43 -17.22
CA ALA A 455 19.61 -2.27 -18.16
C ALA A 455 20.75 -3.30 -17.94
N ALA A 456 20.91 -3.84 -16.73
CA ALA A 456 21.89 -4.90 -16.42
C ALA A 456 21.52 -6.27 -17.02
N VAL A 457 20.23 -6.53 -17.20
CA VAL A 457 19.69 -7.86 -17.54
C VAL A 457 20.26 -8.43 -18.85
N PRO A 458 20.39 -7.68 -19.97
CA PRO A 458 20.95 -8.22 -21.20
C PRO A 458 22.38 -8.77 -21.03
N GLN A 459 23.21 -8.12 -20.23
CA GLN A 459 24.57 -8.57 -19.94
C GLN A 459 24.55 -9.85 -19.09
N ILE A 460 23.70 -9.89 -18.05
CA ILE A 460 23.51 -11.06 -17.19
C ILE A 460 23.08 -12.27 -18.02
N LEU A 461 22.01 -12.11 -18.81
CA LEU A 461 21.45 -13.19 -19.62
C LEU A 461 22.47 -13.72 -20.62
N ARG A 462 23.14 -12.84 -21.37
CA ARG A 462 24.16 -13.24 -22.35
C ARG A 462 25.31 -14.00 -21.71
N THR A 463 25.88 -13.47 -20.63
CA THR A 463 27.07 -14.04 -20.00
C THR A 463 26.77 -15.38 -19.33
N LEU A 464 25.66 -15.47 -18.60
CA LEU A 464 25.31 -16.68 -17.87
C LEU A 464 24.77 -17.78 -18.80
N THR A 465 24.05 -17.44 -19.89
CA THR A 465 23.71 -18.41 -20.95
C THR A 465 24.97 -19.03 -21.54
N ALA A 466 25.99 -18.21 -21.85
CA ALA A 466 27.29 -18.72 -22.36
C ALA A 466 28.03 -19.61 -21.35
N ARG A 467 27.76 -19.43 -20.04
CA ARG A 467 28.28 -20.31 -18.96
C ARG A 467 27.43 -21.54 -18.71
N GLY A 468 26.37 -21.79 -19.51
CA GLY A 468 25.46 -22.93 -19.42
C GLY A 468 24.41 -22.84 -18.32
N TYR A 469 24.04 -21.62 -17.91
CA TYR A 469 22.92 -21.41 -17.01
C TYR A 469 21.57 -21.39 -17.75
N HIS A 470 20.56 -21.96 -17.14
CA HIS A 470 19.16 -21.93 -17.55
C HIS A 470 18.35 -21.08 -16.58
N PHE A 471 17.58 -20.15 -17.09
CA PHE A 471 16.79 -19.23 -16.29
C PHE A 471 15.38 -19.76 -16.11
N VAL A 472 14.99 -20.06 -14.88
CA VAL A 472 13.73 -20.69 -14.51
C VAL A 472 12.99 -19.89 -13.45
N THR A 473 11.70 -20.18 -13.26
CA THR A 473 10.93 -19.61 -12.14
C THR A 473 11.33 -20.24 -10.80
N VAL A 474 11.03 -19.58 -9.68
CA VAL A 474 11.31 -20.12 -8.34
C VAL A 474 10.54 -21.43 -8.11
N SER A 475 9.26 -21.50 -8.53
CA SER A 475 8.48 -22.74 -8.37
C SER A 475 9.06 -23.88 -9.18
N HIS A 476 9.51 -23.63 -10.43
CA HIS A 476 10.17 -24.63 -11.25
C HIS A 476 11.48 -25.11 -10.61
N LEU A 477 12.32 -24.18 -10.15
CA LEU A 477 13.56 -24.50 -9.45
C LEU A 477 13.31 -25.43 -8.26
N ARG A 478 12.34 -25.08 -7.39
CA ARG A 478 11.99 -25.88 -6.21
C ARG A 478 11.42 -27.26 -6.53
N ALA A 479 10.65 -27.36 -7.60
CA ALA A 479 10.04 -28.64 -8.03
C ALA A 479 11.04 -29.62 -8.64
N THR A 480 12.15 -29.12 -9.18
CA THR A 480 13.14 -29.91 -9.89
C THR A 480 14.45 -30.15 -9.11
N LEU A 481 14.54 -29.65 -7.86
CA LEU A 481 15.61 -29.95 -6.90
C LEU A 481 15.25 -31.15 -6.03
#